data_ff22d504116aab0d021358319dc13064
#
_entry.id   ff22d504116aab0d021358319dc13064
#
_cell.length_a   1.000
_cell.length_b   1.000
_cell.length_c   1.000
_cell.angle_alpha   90.00
_cell.angle_beta   90.00
_cell.angle_gamma   90.00
#
_symmetry.space_group_name_H-M   'P 1'
#
loop_
_entity.id
_entity.type
_entity.pdbx_description
1 polymer ?
#
loop_
_entity_poly.entity_id
_entity_poly.type
_entity_poly.pdbx_seq_one_letter_code
_entity_poly.pdbx_strand_id
1 'polypeptide(L)'
;MSHYLVGVVVNDISEVDDVLAPYDENMEVEPYTDDDGETTTYNPNSKWDWYSIGGRFSDGKPTKIKDFKLYDNLDDDTIALYKRAWNSFESKCELSEEDTNAIFGGFRLYNDKYYLDRYGNCENYIKAMSSNIPYAFVDANGWYEKGQMGWFGCDNATQKSIEDYTEFAEKYFTAEENQNKYIVWVDCHI
;
A
#
# COMPACT_ATOMS: atom_id res chain seq x y z
N MET A 1 -12.25 -0.59 -11.77
CA MET A 1 -12.47 0.05 -10.46
C MET A 1 -11.57 -0.64 -9.46
N SER A 2 -10.67 0.08 -8.85
CA SER A 2 -9.67 -0.47 -7.94
C SER A 2 -9.92 -0.02 -6.52
N HIS A 3 -9.66 -0.90 -5.55
CA HIS A 3 -9.69 -0.59 -4.14
C HIS A 3 -8.30 -0.81 -3.55
N TYR A 4 -7.87 0.07 -2.69
CA TYR A 4 -6.57 -0.05 -2.04
C TYR A 4 -6.57 0.53 -0.63
N LEU A 5 -5.70 -0.04 0.21
CA LEU A 5 -5.60 0.34 1.61
C LEU A 5 -4.74 1.60 1.77
N VAL A 6 -5.30 2.60 2.40
CA VAL A 6 -4.62 3.85 2.79
C VAL A 6 -4.65 4.00 4.30
N GLY A 7 -3.52 4.35 4.90
CA GLY A 7 -3.42 4.73 6.30
C GLY A 7 -3.49 6.25 6.44
N VAL A 8 -4.55 6.79 7.04
CA VAL A 8 -4.66 8.22 7.34
C VAL A 8 -4.11 8.49 8.72
N VAL A 9 -3.05 9.31 8.80
CA VAL A 9 -2.35 9.61 10.05
C VAL A 9 -2.79 10.99 10.56
N VAL A 10 -3.43 11.01 11.73
CA VAL A 10 -4.06 12.20 12.31
C VAL A 10 -3.78 12.31 13.81
N ASN A 11 -3.88 13.52 14.37
CA ASN A 11 -3.87 13.72 15.81
C ASN A 11 -5.24 13.43 16.43
N ASP A 12 -6.31 13.80 15.73
CA ASP A 12 -7.69 13.51 16.09
C ASP A 12 -8.43 12.86 14.92
N ILE A 13 -9.31 11.91 15.21
CA ILE A 13 -10.03 11.12 14.18
C ILE A 13 -10.94 12.03 13.33
N SER A 14 -11.41 13.15 13.87
CA SER A 14 -12.22 14.11 13.13
C SER A 14 -11.47 14.83 11.99
N GLU A 15 -10.13 14.71 11.94
CA GLU A 15 -9.27 15.32 10.89
C GLU A 15 -9.19 14.45 9.62
N VAL A 16 -9.73 13.23 9.61
CA VAL A 16 -9.58 12.28 8.49
C VAL A 16 -10.07 12.86 7.18
N ASP A 17 -11.26 13.44 7.16
CA ASP A 17 -11.85 14.02 5.96
C ASP A 17 -11.02 15.22 5.44
N ASP A 18 -10.53 16.07 6.34
CA ASP A 18 -9.71 17.24 5.99
C ASP A 18 -8.35 16.82 5.39
N VAL A 19 -7.75 15.74 5.92
CA VAL A 19 -6.47 15.20 5.41
C VAL A 19 -6.64 14.54 4.05
N LEU A 20 -7.78 13.89 3.79
CA LEU A 20 -8.07 13.24 2.51
C LEU A 20 -8.53 14.23 1.42
N ALA A 21 -9.24 15.29 1.80
CA ALA A 21 -9.89 16.22 0.85
C ALA A 21 -8.98 16.73 -0.29
N PRO A 22 -7.69 17.08 -0.07
CA PRO A 22 -6.82 17.54 -1.16
C PRO A 22 -6.59 16.53 -2.30
N TYR A 23 -6.95 15.25 -2.09
CA TYR A 23 -6.69 14.14 -3.00
C TYR A 23 -7.97 13.57 -3.65
N ASP A 24 -9.12 14.25 -3.46
CA ASP A 24 -10.39 13.91 -4.10
C ASP A 24 -10.32 14.23 -5.60
N GLU A 25 -10.63 13.25 -6.45
CA GLU A 25 -10.65 13.46 -7.90
C GLU A 25 -11.78 14.42 -8.33
N ASN A 26 -12.85 14.51 -7.53
CA ASN A 26 -13.99 15.40 -7.81
C ASN A 26 -13.76 16.85 -7.33
N MET A 27 -12.61 17.12 -6.68
CA MET A 27 -12.27 18.46 -6.26
C MET A 27 -11.85 19.31 -7.46
N GLU A 28 -12.64 20.32 -7.80
CA GLU A 28 -12.26 21.31 -8.80
C GLU A 28 -11.13 22.21 -8.26
N VAL A 29 -10.11 22.43 -9.11
CA VAL A 29 -9.02 23.37 -8.84
C VAL A 29 -9.06 24.53 -9.80
N GLU A 30 -8.29 25.61 -9.51
CA GLU A 30 -8.14 26.72 -10.45
C GLU A 30 -7.67 26.21 -11.82
N PRO A 31 -8.22 26.72 -12.93
CA PRO A 31 -7.85 26.26 -14.26
C PRO A 31 -6.34 26.36 -14.51
N TYR A 32 -5.76 25.28 -15.01
CA TYR A 32 -4.35 25.22 -15.39
C TYR A 32 -4.19 24.50 -16.74
N THR A 33 -3.04 24.64 -17.37
CA THR A 33 -2.71 23.92 -18.59
C THR A 33 -1.99 22.65 -18.23
N ASP A 34 -2.52 21.51 -18.65
CA ASP A 34 -1.94 20.19 -18.43
C ASP A 34 -0.75 19.90 -19.36
N ASP A 35 -0.16 18.69 -19.24
CA ASP A 35 1.01 18.26 -20.02
C ASP A 35 0.69 18.11 -21.54
N ASP A 36 -0.59 17.93 -21.90
CA ASP A 36 -1.08 17.84 -23.27
C ASP A 36 -1.39 19.23 -23.88
N GLY A 37 -1.27 20.30 -23.08
CA GLY A 37 -1.52 21.68 -23.47
C GLY A 37 -3.00 22.09 -23.41
N GLU A 38 -3.86 21.29 -22.80
CA GLU A 38 -5.28 21.57 -22.61
C GLU A 38 -5.54 22.28 -21.28
N THR A 39 -6.54 23.18 -21.26
CA THR A 39 -6.96 23.83 -20.02
C THR A 39 -7.94 22.92 -19.28
N THR A 40 -7.61 22.58 -18.05
CA THR A 40 -8.40 21.69 -17.20
C THR A 40 -8.59 22.24 -15.79
N THR A 41 -9.61 21.78 -15.08
CA THR A 41 -9.85 22.00 -13.63
C THR A 41 -9.76 20.69 -12.84
N TYR A 42 -9.30 19.62 -13.47
CA TYR A 42 -9.10 18.33 -12.80
C TYR A 42 -8.04 18.43 -11.72
N ASN A 43 -8.25 17.80 -10.57
CA ASN A 43 -7.30 17.82 -9.48
C ASN A 43 -6.01 17.03 -9.84
N PRO A 44 -4.86 17.68 -10.05
CA PRO A 44 -3.61 16.98 -10.41
C PRO A 44 -3.07 16.10 -9.29
N ASN A 45 -3.58 16.29 -8.05
CA ASN A 45 -3.19 15.49 -6.88
C ASN A 45 -4.19 14.37 -6.60
N SER A 46 -5.17 14.12 -7.48
CA SER A 46 -6.21 13.12 -7.24
C SER A 46 -5.63 11.74 -6.97
N LYS A 47 -6.21 11.07 -5.98
CA LYS A 47 -5.84 9.72 -5.55
C LYS A 47 -7.05 8.82 -5.33
N TRP A 48 -8.25 9.37 -5.17
CA TRP A 48 -9.46 8.64 -4.92
C TRP A 48 -10.69 9.40 -5.44
N ASP A 49 -11.75 8.66 -5.81
CA ASP A 49 -13.06 9.19 -6.20
C ASP A 49 -14.11 9.04 -5.10
N TRP A 50 -13.98 8.03 -4.25
CA TRP A 50 -14.69 7.85 -2.99
C TRP A 50 -13.90 6.97 -2.04
N TYR A 51 -14.24 6.99 -0.74
CA TYR A 51 -13.61 6.16 0.26
C TYR A 51 -14.59 5.71 1.34
N SER A 52 -14.20 4.70 2.09
CA SER A 52 -14.87 4.32 3.34
C SER A 52 -13.85 4.03 4.44
N ILE A 53 -14.14 4.48 5.66
CA ILE A 53 -13.32 4.13 6.83
C ILE A 53 -13.49 2.63 7.09
N GLY A 54 -12.35 1.90 7.14
CA GLY A 54 -12.29 0.46 7.26
C GLY A 54 -12.56 -0.27 5.95
N GLY A 55 -13.79 -0.25 5.49
CA GLY A 55 -14.20 -0.87 4.23
C GLY A 55 -13.84 -2.36 4.14
N ARG A 56 -13.14 -2.75 3.10
CA ARG A 56 -12.74 -4.15 2.84
C ARG A 56 -11.54 -4.61 3.67
N PHE A 57 -10.78 -3.69 4.25
CA PHE A 57 -9.45 -3.97 4.78
C PHE A 57 -9.38 -3.98 6.30
N SER A 58 -10.36 -3.37 6.98
CA SER A 58 -10.36 -3.31 8.44
C SER A 58 -11.76 -3.06 9.00
N ASP A 59 -11.90 -3.13 10.33
CA ASP A 59 -13.13 -2.76 11.04
C ASP A 59 -13.28 -1.23 11.25
N GLY A 60 -12.39 -0.44 10.69
CA GLY A 60 -12.40 1.03 10.77
C GLY A 60 -11.98 1.60 12.12
N LYS A 61 -11.55 0.76 13.06
CA LYS A 61 -11.08 1.25 14.36
C LYS A 61 -9.71 1.90 14.23
N PRO A 62 -9.55 3.14 14.75
CA PRO A 62 -8.26 3.79 14.77
C PRO A 62 -7.28 3.08 15.70
N THR A 63 -6.03 3.03 15.31
CA THR A 63 -4.93 2.46 16.10
C THR A 63 -3.92 3.54 16.39
N LYS A 64 -3.41 3.63 17.62
CA LYS A 64 -2.27 4.51 17.89
C LYS A 64 -1.01 3.98 17.21
N ILE A 65 -0.19 4.86 16.67
CA ILE A 65 1.04 4.47 15.96
C ILE A 65 1.96 3.65 16.86
N LYS A 66 2.07 3.99 18.15
CA LYS A 66 2.85 3.20 19.13
C LYS A 66 2.38 1.75 19.31
N ASP A 67 1.13 1.47 18.99
CA ASP A 67 0.52 0.14 19.10
C ASP A 67 0.46 -0.56 17.72
N PHE A 68 0.83 0.12 16.66
CA PHE A 68 0.86 -0.40 15.30
C PHE A 68 2.10 -1.26 15.07
N LYS A 69 1.90 -2.49 14.60
CA LYS A 69 2.98 -3.40 14.26
C LYS A 69 3.31 -3.28 12.78
N LEU A 70 4.50 -2.80 12.47
CA LEU A 70 4.97 -2.69 11.09
C LEU A 70 5.12 -4.04 10.39
N TYR A 71 5.46 -5.08 11.15
CA TYR A 71 5.69 -6.42 10.64
C TYR A 71 5.09 -7.46 11.56
N ASP A 72 4.53 -8.51 10.98
CA ASP A 72 4.12 -9.69 11.71
C ASP A 72 5.33 -10.59 12.03
N ASN A 73 5.27 -11.24 13.18
CA ASN A 73 6.22 -12.29 13.51
C ASN A 73 5.79 -13.58 12.80
N LEU A 74 6.47 -13.90 11.71
CA LEU A 74 6.23 -15.15 10.99
C LEU A 74 6.84 -16.34 11.74
N ASP A 75 6.13 -17.46 11.77
CA ASP A 75 6.69 -18.72 12.22
C ASP A 75 7.59 -19.38 11.16
N ASP A 76 8.34 -20.39 11.56
CA ASP A 76 9.30 -21.08 10.68
C ASP A 76 8.61 -21.74 9.49
N ASP A 77 7.39 -22.25 9.66
CA ASP A 77 6.63 -22.92 8.59
C ASP A 77 6.17 -21.90 7.54
N THR A 78 5.69 -20.74 7.96
CA THR A 78 5.33 -19.62 7.06
C THR A 78 6.54 -19.08 6.31
N ILE A 79 7.69 -18.91 7.00
CA ILE A 79 8.95 -18.52 6.36
C ILE A 79 9.38 -19.56 5.32
N ALA A 80 9.29 -20.85 5.65
CA ALA A 80 9.62 -21.92 4.73
C ALA A 80 8.69 -21.93 3.50
N LEU A 81 7.40 -21.67 3.69
CA LEU A 81 6.42 -21.53 2.62
C LEU A 81 6.80 -20.39 1.66
N TYR A 82 7.11 -19.20 2.17
CA TYR A 82 7.52 -18.06 1.32
C TYR A 82 8.85 -18.33 0.60
N LYS A 83 9.80 -19.03 1.23
CA LYS A 83 11.04 -19.47 0.57
C LYS A 83 10.76 -20.44 -0.60
N ARG A 84 9.81 -21.37 -0.44
CA ARG A 84 9.41 -22.26 -1.55
C ARG A 84 8.77 -21.46 -2.69
N ALA A 85 7.92 -20.47 -2.36
CA ALA A 85 7.34 -19.59 -3.37
C ALA A 85 8.42 -18.84 -4.14
N TRP A 86 9.38 -18.21 -3.44
CA TRP A 86 10.49 -17.51 -4.08
C TRP A 86 11.32 -18.43 -4.99
N ASN A 87 11.68 -19.60 -4.50
CA ASN A 87 12.41 -20.60 -5.29
C ASN A 87 11.63 -21.00 -6.57
N SER A 88 10.29 -21.04 -6.52
CA SER A 88 9.50 -21.33 -7.71
C SER A 88 9.61 -20.23 -8.77
N PHE A 89 9.70 -18.96 -8.36
CA PHE A 89 9.90 -17.85 -9.30
C PHE A 89 11.28 -17.89 -9.98
N GLU A 90 12.33 -18.22 -9.23
CA GLU A 90 13.71 -18.30 -9.76
C GLU A 90 13.93 -19.52 -10.66
N SER A 91 13.44 -20.68 -10.24
CA SER A 91 13.70 -21.96 -10.93
C SER A 91 12.63 -22.36 -11.93
N LYS A 92 11.52 -21.62 -12.01
CA LYS A 92 10.33 -21.93 -12.82
C LYS A 92 9.72 -23.30 -12.49
N CYS A 93 9.94 -23.79 -11.28
CA CYS A 93 9.29 -24.98 -10.78
C CYS A 93 7.86 -24.63 -10.35
N GLU A 94 6.91 -25.52 -10.63
CA GLU A 94 5.55 -25.34 -10.15
C GLU A 94 5.49 -25.54 -8.63
N LEU A 95 4.74 -24.67 -7.95
CA LEU A 95 4.36 -24.87 -6.56
C LEU A 95 3.33 -25.99 -6.46
N SER A 96 3.30 -26.67 -5.34
CA SER A 96 2.20 -27.59 -5.03
C SER A 96 0.87 -26.83 -5.00
N GLU A 97 -0.22 -27.56 -5.22
CA GLU A 97 -1.58 -26.98 -5.11
C GLU A 97 -1.81 -26.42 -3.70
N GLU A 98 -1.33 -27.10 -2.67
CA GLU A 98 -1.43 -26.68 -1.26
C GLU A 98 -0.69 -25.34 -1.03
N ASP A 99 0.58 -25.23 -1.46
CA ASP A 99 1.36 -24.01 -1.33
C ASP A 99 0.75 -22.86 -2.15
N THR A 100 0.25 -23.16 -3.36
CA THR A 100 -0.44 -22.17 -4.21
C THR A 100 -1.71 -21.66 -3.54
N ASN A 101 -2.49 -22.52 -2.93
CA ASN A 101 -3.68 -22.14 -2.16
C ASN A 101 -3.31 -21.27 -0.94
N ALA A 102 -2.28 -21.66 -0.20
CA ALA A 102 -1.86 -20.97 1.01
C ALA A 102 -1.32 -19.54 0.73
N ILE A 103 -0.60 -19.35 -0.38
CA ILE A 103 0.04 -18.05 -0.71
C ILE A 103 -0.87 -17.16 -1.53
N PHE A 104 -1.57 -17.74 -2.53
CA PHE A 104 -2.28 -16.97 -3.56
C PHE A 104 -3.80 -17.17 -3.54
N GLY A 105 -4.34 -17.90 -2.57
CA GLY A 105 -5.77 -18.20 -2.53
C GLY A 105 -6.26 -19.08 -3.69
N GLY A 106 -5.36 -19.94 -4.23
CA GLY A 106 -5.66 -20.91 -5.27
C GLY A 106 -5.29 -20.48 -6.69
N PHE A 107 -5.00 -19.22 -6.93
CA PHE A 107 -4.61 -18.74 -8.26
C PHE A 107 -3.56 -17.64 -8.17
N ARG A 108 -2.42 -17.85 -8.82
CA ARG A 108 -1.36 -16.84 -8.93
C ARG A 108 -1.67 -15.88 -10.09
N LEU A 109 -1.94 -14.62 -9.75
CA LEU A 109 -2.36 -13.61 -10.72
C LEU A 109 -1.23 -13.18 -11.68
N TYR A 110 0.01 -13.09 -11.17
CA TYR A 110 1.16 -12.58 -11.92
C TYR A 110 2.16 -13.70 -12.24
N ASN A 111 2.96 -13.48 -13.30
CA ASN A 111 4.04 -14.40 -13.68
C ASN A 111 5.29 -14.25 -12.79
N ASP A 112 6.26 -15.16 -12.93
CA ASP A 112 7.49 -15.16 -12.12
C ASP A 112 8.25 -13.86 -12.23
N LYS A 113 8.37 -13.31 -13.44
CA LYS A 113 9.09 -12.07 -13.69
C LYS A 113 8.56 -10.90 -12.88
N TYR A 114 7.24 -10.81 -12.68
CA TYR A 114 6.63 -9.78 -11.85
C TYR A 114 7.16 -9.81 -10.42
N TYR A 115 7.23 -11.00 -9.80
CA TYR A 115 7.72 -11.14 -8.42
C TYR A 115 9.22 -10.87 -8.33
N LEU A 116 10.01 -11.37 -9.28
CA LEU A 116 11.45 -11.17 -9.32
C LEU A 116 11.80 -9.68 -9.50
N ASP A 117 11.16 -9.00 -10.45
CA ASP A 117 11.39 -7.57 -10.71
C ASP A 117 10.93 -6.69 -9.55
N ARG A 118 9.86 -7.10 -8.83
CA ARG A 118 9.26 -6.31 -7.75
C ARG A 118 10.02 -6.38 -6.44
N TYR A 119 10.50 -7.56 -6.09
CA TYR A 119 11.13 -7.80 -4.78
C TYR A 119 12.65 -7.99 -4.85
N GLY A 120 13.19 -8.41 -5.97
CA GLY A 120 14.61 -8.56 -6.25
C GLY A 120 15.27 -9.76 -5.59
N ASN A 121 14.87 -10.14 -4.37
CA ASN A 121 15.39 -11.30 -3.64
C ASN A 121 14.39 -11.87 -2.63
N CYS A 122 14.70 -13.08 -2.13
CA CYS A 122 13.86 -13.82 -1.19
C CYS A 122 13.63 -13.08 0.13
N GLU A 123 14.64 -12.38 0.65
CA GLU A 123 14.55 -11.66 1.92
C GLU A 123 13.55 -10.50 1.82
N ASN A 124 13.66 -9.70 0.75
CA ASN A 124 12.72 -8.61 0.47
C ASN A 124 11.29 -9.13 0.24
N TYR A 125 11.15 -10.27 -0.43
CA TYR A 125 9.84 -10.90 -0.61
C TYR A 125 9.22 -11.30 0.74
N ILE A 126 9.95 -12.01 1.60
CA ILE A 126 9.48 -12.40 2.94
C ILE A 126 9.15 -11.15 3.78
N LYS A 127 10.01 -10.14 3.76
CA LYS A 127 9.78 -8.87 4.46
C LYS A 127 8.48 -8.20 3.98
N ALA A 128 8.24 -8.18 2.68
CA ALA A 128 7.01 -7.62 2.11
C ALA A 128 5.76 -8.41 2.51
N MET A 129 5.85 -9.74 2.58
CA MET A 129 4.73 -10.62 2.99
C MET A 129 4.41 -10.52 4.47
N SER A 130 5.36 -10.13 5.32
CA SER A 130 5.13 -9.88 6.75
C SER A 130 4.71 -8.44 7.06
N SER A 131 4.72 -7.55 6.06
CA SER A 131 4.53 -6.11 6.25
C SER A 131 3.07 -5.73 6.42
N ASN A 132 2.79 -4.97 7.48
CA ASN A 132 1.51 -4.29 7.71
C ASN A 132 1.53 -2.83 7.23
N ILE A 133 2.65 -2.38 6.61
CA ILE A 133 2.74 -1.06 6.00
C ILE A 133 1.72 -0.97 4.87
N PRO A 134 0.80 0.04 4.88
CA PRO A 134 -0.24 0.16 3.88
C PRO A 134 0.34 0.41 2.48
N TYR A 135 -0.51 0.30 1.46
CA TYR A 135 -0.13 0.66 0.09
C TYR A 135 0.31 2.12 0.02
N ALA A 136 -0.46 3.00 0.62
CA ALA A 136 -0.17 4.41 0.80
C ALA A 136 -0.51 4.85 2.22
N PHE A 137 0.10 5.91 2.69
CA PHE A 137 -0.38 6.65 3.84
C PHE A 137 -0.35 8.15 3.58
N VAL A 138 -1.17 8.87 4.30
CA VAL A 138 -1.34 10.32 4.16
C VAL A 138 -1.39 10.97 5.53
N ASP A 139 -0.77 12.14 5.66
CA ASP A 139 -0.91 13.02 6.82
C ASP A 139 -1.09 14.47 6.36
N ALA A 140 -1.12 15.41 7.29
CA ALA A 140 -1.27 16.84 6.97
C ALA A 140 -0.13 17.41 6.09
N ASN A 141 0.99 16.68 5.92
CA ASN A 141 2.13 17.13 5.12
C ASN A 141 2.13 16.56 3.70
N GLY A 142 1.42 15.46 3.45
CA GLY A 142 1.40 14.89 2.11
C GLY A 142 0.90 13.45 2.01
N TRP A 143 0.85 12.99 0.78
CA TRP A 143 0.52 11.62 0.37
C TRP A 143 1.79 10.84 0.02
N TYR A 144 1.95 9.68 0.60
CA TYR A 144 3.12 8.81 0.44
C TYR A 144 2.68 7.43 -0.02
N GLU A 145 3.24 6.90 -1.12
CA GLU A 145 2.80 5.65 -1.72
C GLU A 145 3.97 4.86 -2.34
N LYS A 146 3.82 3.55 -2.45
CA LYS A 146 4.81 2.65 -3.09
C LYS A 146 4.99 2.93 -4.58
N GLY A 147 3.92 3.36 -5.21
CA GLY A 147 3.78 3.67 -6.62
C GLY A 147 2.36 4.14 -6.87
N GLN A 148 2.13 4.76 -8.01
CA GLN A 148 0.81 5.24 -8.38
C GLN A 148 -0.14 4.06 -8.62
N MET A 149 -1.28 4.04 -7.93
CA MET A 149 -2.34 3.08 -8.17
C MET A 149 -3.04 3.40 -9.49
N GLY A 150 -3.18 2.41 -10.32
CA GLY A 150 -3.92 2.51 -11.57
C GLY A 150 -5.20 1.68 -11.55
N TRP A 151 -5.90 1.70 -12.65
CA TRP A 151 -7.12 0.94 -12.85
C TRP A 151 -6.86 -0.57 -12.70
N PHE A 152 -7.86 -1.30 -12.21
CA PHE A 152 -7.83 -2.75 -11.97
C PHE A 152 -6.79 -3.23 -10.93
N GLY A 153 -6.36 -2.35 -10.00
CA GLY A 153 -5.39 -2.71 -8.96
C GLY A 153 -3.97 -2.91 -9.50
N CYS A 154 -3.70 -2.45 -10.72
CA CYS A 154 -2.35 -2.43 -11.28
C CYS A 154 -1.64 -1.16 -10.82
N ASP A 155 -0.47 -1.29 -10.22
CA ASP A 155 0.38 -0.17 -9.86
C ASP A 155 1.65 -0.12 -10.73
N ASN A 156 2.32 1.02 -10.75
CA ASN A 156 3.60 1.22 -11.43
C ASN A 156 4.79 1.09 -10.47
N ALA A 157 4.60 0.51 -9.29
CA ALA A 157 5.64 0.35 -8.30
C ALA A 157 6.80 -0.50 -8.83
N THR A 158 8.00 0.00 -8.65
CA THR A 158 9.26 -0.67 -8.95
C THR A 158 9.90 -1.19 -7.66
N GLN A 159 10.87 -2.11 -7.76
CA GLN A 159 11.64 -2.54 -6.59
C GLN A 159 12.17 -1.33 -5.81
N LYS A 160 12.80 -0.38 -6.52
CA LYS A 160 13.37 0.81 -5.88
C LYS A 160 12.31 1.66 -5.17
N SER A 161 11.17 1.93 -5.80
CA SER A 161 10.12 2.74 -5.19
C SER A 161 9.51 2.07 -3.95
N ILE A 162 9.43 0.72 -3.96
CA ILE A 162 8.98 -0.06 -2.81
C ILE A 162 9.99 0.02 -1.66
N GLU A 163 11.29 -0.11 -1.97
CA GLU A 163 12.37 0.00 -0.97
C GLU A 163 12.41 1.40 -0.36
N ASP A 164 12.40 2.45 -1.19
CA ASP A 164 12.42 3.85 -0.76
C ASP A 164 11.18 4.18 0.12
N TYR A 165 9.99 3.75 -0.31
CA TYR A 165 8.75 3.94 0.46
C TYR A 165 8.79 3.17 1.78
N THR A 166 9.25 1.92 1.77
CA THR A 166 9.31 1.09 2.98
C THR A 166 10.26 1.69 4.01
N GLU A 167 11.44 2.13 3.58
CA GLU A 167 12.42 2.80 4.45
C GLU A 167 11.84 4.10 5.04
N PHE A 168 11.14 4.89 4.22
CA PHE A 168 10.49 6.11 4.68
C PHE A 168 9.38 5.80 5.69
N ALA A 169 8.51 4.83 5.39
CA ALA A 169 7.41 4.43 6.26
C ALA A 169 7.92 3.87 7.60
N GLU A 170 8.98 3.04 7.60
CA GLU A 170 9.61 2.55 8.82
C GLU A 170 10.09 3.72 9.71
N LYS A 171 10.79 4.69 9.13
CA LYS A 171 11.24 5.88 9.86
C LYS A 171 10.08 6.70 10.40
N TYR A 172 9.04 6.90 9.58
CA TYR A 172 7.86 7.67 9.95
C TYR A 172 7.10 7.05 11.11
N PHE A 173 6.79 5.74 11.02
CA PHE A 173 6.00 5.03 12.02
C PHE A 173 6.79 4.71 13.31
N THR A 174 8.12 4.79 13.30
CA THR A 174 8.95 4.62 14.50
C THR A 174 9.39 5.93 15.13
N ALA A 175 9.21 7.06 14.48
CA ALA A 175 9.57 8.38 14.98
C ALA A 175 8.77 8.74 16.26
N GLU A 176 9.46 9.28 17.27
CA GLU A 176 8.88 9.58 18.59
C GLU A 176 7.70 10.58 18.47
N GLU A 177 7.82 11.59 17.64
CA GLU A 177 6.80 12.61 17.39
C GLU A 177 5.50 12.05 16.83
N ASN A 178 5.52 10.87 16.19
CA ASN A 178 4.34 10.26 15.59
C ASN A 178 3.64 9.25 16.51
N GLN A 179 4.27 8.81 17.61
CA GLN A 179 3.77 7.70 18.43
C GLN A 179 2.39 7.94 19.07
N ASN A 180 2.01 9.19 19.29
CA ASN A 180 0.73 9.55 19.88
C ASN A 180 -0.36 9.82 18.85
N LYS A 181 -0.04 9.88 17.56
CA LYS A 181 -1.00 10.01 16.47
C LYS A 181 -1.78 8.71 16.27
N TYR A 182 -2.90 8.82 15.58
CA TYR A 182 -3.70 7.69 15.16
C TYR A 182 -3.43 7.37 13.70
N ILE A 183 -3.43 6.08 13.36
CA ILE A 183 -3.62 5.61 12.00
C ILE A 183 -5.05 5.11 11.86
N VAL A 184 -5.76 5.62 10.87
CA VAL A 184 -7.10 5.24 10.49
C VAL A 184 -7.04 4.56 9.13
N TRP A 185 -7.54 3.32 9.07
CA TRP A 185 -7.53 2.54 7.84
C TRP A 185 -8.70 2.93 6.96
N VAL A 186 -8.40 3.23 5.71
CA VAL A 186 -9.37 3.69 4.73
C VAL A 186 -9.28 2.85 3.47
N ASP A 187 -10.42 2.41 2.98
CA ASP A 187 -10.58 1.75 1.69
C ASP A 187 -10.85 2.82 0.64
N CYS A 188 -9.82 3.20 -0.11
CA CYS A 188 -9.91 4.16 -1.20
C CYS A 188 -10.24 3.45 -2.51
N HIS A 189 -11.10 4.09 -3.30
CA HIS A 189 -11.50 3.66 -4.65
C HIS A 189 -10.91 4.62 -5.70
N ILE A 190 -10.58 4.09 -6.90
CA ILE A 190 -10.12 4.85 -8.06
C ILE A 190 -10.65 4.22 -9.37
#